data_18c0f07c7b3ab44a9594a4ceaaf9273f
#
_entry.id   18c0f07c7b3ab44a9594a4ceaaf9273f
#
_cell.length_a   1.000
_cell.length_b   1.000
_cell.length_c   1.000
_cell.angle_alpha   90.00
_cell.angle_beta   90.00
_cell.angle_gamma   90.00
#
_symmetry.space_group_name_H-M   'P 1'
#
loop_
_entity.id
_entity.type
_entity.pdbx_description
1 polymer ?
#
loop_
_entity_poly.entity_id
_entity_poly.type
_entity_poly.pdbx_seq_one_letter_code
_entity_poly.pdbx_strand_id
1 'polypeptide(L)'
;MGLETANAGILFEACYTELIMIRTMEKYWTVLRVGLVVSWIRLLLRRKSLPLVLDRLNPRSMAGRPDEAVMGDLVCYVDLWLQLFPYNKKGNCFPRSLALYWFARRLGYPVLFHCGVRKEVSNLDGHAWLTLDRQPFHEAGQHWQRFTVTFSYPQDLAAGGKQDAASRRQKNRTSMS
;
A
#
# COMPACT_ATOMS: atom_id res chain seq x y z
N MET A 1 20.10 0.65 54.29
CA MET A 1 19.51 -0.17 53.19
C MET A 1 18.32 0.50 52.49
N GLY A 2 18.19 1.79 52.50
CA GLY A 2 17.02 2.50 51.92
C GLY A 2 17.31 3.44 50.73
N LEU A 3 18.56 3.66 50.38
CA LEU A 3 18.96 4.63 49.32
C LEU A 3 19.14 3.98 47.92
N GLU A 4 19.36 2.68 47.83
CA GLU A 4 19.54 2.00 46.54
C GLU A 4 18.22 1.72 45.80
N THR A 5 17.12 1.49 46.53
CA THR A 5 15.81 1.23 45.94
C THR A 5 15.16 2.50 45.33
N ALA A 6 15.43 3.67 45.90
CA ALA A 6 14.92 4.96 45.40
C ALA A 6 15.57 5.34 44.07
N ASN A 7 16.86 5.06 43.87
CA ASN A 7 17.57 5.35 42.63
C ASN A 7 17.14 4.47 41.45
N ALA A 8 16.80 3.20 41.71
CA ALA A 8 16.32 2.29 40.66
C ALA A 8 14.94 2.70 40.11
N GLY A 9 14.04 3.20 40.98
CA GLY A 9 12.73 3.71 40.53
C GLY A 9 12.81 4.95 39.65
N ILE A 10 13.68 5.89 39.99
CA ILE A 10 13.84 7.16 39.21
C ILE A 10 14.47 6.86 37.84
N LEU A 11 15.44 5.94 37.78
CA LEU A 11 16.07 5.51 36.52
C LEU A 11 15.08 4.75 35.61
N PHE A 12 14.18 3.95 36.21
CA PHE A 12 13.16 3.21 35.46
C PHE A 12 12.09 4.16 34.87
N GLU A 13 11.63 5.12 35.66
CA GLU A 13 10.67 6.16 35.16
C GLU A 13 11.29 7.06 34.09
N ALA A 14 12.55 7.48 34.24
CA ALA A 14 13.24 8.26 33.24
C ALA A 14 13.41 7.45 31.94
N CYS A 15 13.81 6.19 32.00
CA CYS A 15 13.96 5.32 30.85
C CYS A 15 12.60 5.06 30.17
N TYR A 16 11.52 4.91 30.94
CA TYR A 16 10.18 4.69 30.41
C TYR A 16 9.62 5.93 29.70
N THR A 17 9.84 7.11 30.26
CA THR A 17 9.44 8.39 29.62
C THR A 17 10.23 8.69 28.35
N GLU A 18 11.53 8.39 28.31
CA GLU A 18 12.34 8.50 27.09
C GLU A 18 11.87 7.53 25.98
N LEU A 19 11.58 6.28 26.34
CA LEU A 19 11.04 5.29 25.40
C LEU A 19 9.68 5.69 24.82
N ILE A 20 8.80 6.28 25.62
CA ILE A 20 7.51 6.82 25.15
C ILE A 20 7.75 8.01 24.22
N MET A 21 8.64 8.94 24.57
CA MET A 21 8.95 10.09 23.73
C MET A 21 9.55 9.66 22.38
N ILE A 22 10.50 8.73 22.36
CA ILE A 22 11.12 8.21 21.12
C ILE A 22 10.05 7.56 20.24
N ARG A 23 9.21 6.69 20.79
CA ARG A 23 8.11 6.06 20.04
C ARG A 23 7.09 7.08 19.49
N THR A 24 6.84 8.13 20.25
CA THR A 24 5.93 9.20 19.82
C THR A 24 6.55 10.00 18.68
N MET A 25 7.83 10.35 18.78
CA MET A 25 8.58 11.05 17.73
C MET A 25 8.66 10.23 16.45
N GLU A 26 8.92 8.93 16.53
CA GLU A 26 8.93 8.04 15.36
C GLU A 26 7.58 7.99 14.64
N LYS A 27 6.47 7.93 15.40
CA LYS A 27 5.12 8.00 14.84
C LYS A 27 4.85 9.31 14.13
N TYR A 28 5.18 10.45 14.74
CA TYR A 28 5.02 11.76 14.10
C TYR A 28 5.86 11.87 12.82
N TRP A 29 7.09 11.39 12.85
CA TRP A 29 7.96 11.37 11.67
C TRP A 29 7.39 10.50 10.55
N THR A 30 6.84 9.34 10.89
CA THR A 30 6.18 8.43 9.94
C THR A 30 4.94 9.09 9.33
N VAL A 31 4.08 9.70 10.14
CA VAL A 31 2.90 10.42 9.66
C VAL A 31 3.28 11.54 8.70
N LEU A 32 4.28 12.36 9.05
CA LEU A 32 4.79 13.43 8.17
C LEU A 32 5.34 12.88 6.86
N ARG A 33 6.14 11.81 6.92
CA ARG A 33 6.69 11.14 5.74
C ARG A 33 5.58 10.63 4.82
N VAL A 34 4.53 10.03 5.38
CA VAL A 34 3.37 9.57 4.60
C VAL A 34 2.71 10.75 3.90
N GLY A 35 2.49 11.87 4.60
CA GLY A 35 1.92 13.08 4.02
C GLY A 35 2.74 13.64 2.86
N LEU A 36 4.07 13.67 2.99
CA LEU A 36 4.97 14.09 1.92
C LEU A 36 4.88 13.16 0.69
N VAL A 37 4.83 11.83 0.92
CA VAL A 37 4.69 10.85 -0.17
C VAL A 37 3.35 10.99 -0.88
N VAL A 38 2.24 11.11 -0.15
CA VAL A 38 0.90 11.30 -0.72
C VAL A 38 0.84 12.59 -1.55
N SER A 39 1.39 13.69 -1.02
CA SER A 39 1.44 14.99 -1.71
C SER A 39 2.28 14.91 -2.99
N TRP A 40 3.44 14.27 -2.92
CA TRP A 40 4.33 14.05 -4.06
C TRP A 40 3.67 13.20 -5.15
N ILE A 41 3.00 12.11 -4.79
CA ILE A 41 2.26 11.25 -5.74
C ILE A 41 1.15 12.05 -6.43
N ARG A 42 0.38 12.86 -5.68
CA ARG A 42 -0.66 13.72 -6.26
C ARG A 42 -0.07 14.73 -7.26
N LEU A 43 1.11 15.27 -6.96
CA LEU A 43 1.82 16.17 -7.87
C LEU A 43 2.31 15.43 -9.13
N LEU A 44 2.86 14.22 -8.98
CA LEU A 44 3.27 13.38 -10.10
C LEU A 44 2.10 13.06 -11.04
N LEU A 45 0.95 12.67 -10.48
CA LEU A 45 -0.25 12.36 -11.25
C LEU A 45 -0.81 13.55 -12.06
N ARG A 46 -0.49 14.79 -11.63
CA ARG A 46 -0.85 15.99 -12.39
C ARG A 46 0.07 16.28 -13.58
N ARG A 47 1.30 15.74 -13.55
CA ARG A 47 2.38 16.12 -14.49
C ARG A 47 2.86 14.97 -15.36
N LYS A 48 2.59 13.73 -15.00
CA LYS A 48 3.16 12.53 -15.63
C LYS A 48 2.07 11.51 -15.94
N SER A 49 2.29 10.68 -16.97
CA SER A 49 1.45 9.53 -17.26
C SER A 49 1.63 8.43 -16.20
N LEU A 50 0.60 7.61 -16.00
CA LEU A 50 0.58 6.56 -14.99
C LEU A 50 1.76 5.57 -15.09
N PRO A 51 2.16 5.06 -16.27
CA PRO A 51 3.33 4.18 -16.37
C PRO A 51 4.62 4.81 -15.85
N LEU A 52 4.90 6.07 -16.21
CA LEU A 52 6.08 6.80 -15.73
C LEU A 52 6.05 7.05 -14.21
N VAL A 53 4.85 7.24 -13.65
CA VAL A 53 4.69 7.35 -12.18
C VAL A 53 5.05 6.03 -11.52
N LEU A 54 4.52 4.91 -12.02
CA LEU A 54 4.78 3.58 -11.46
C LEU A 54 6.25 3.18 -11.55
N ASP A 55 6.92 3.43 -12.69
CA ASP A 55 8.35 3.19 -12.85
C ASP A 55 9.17 3.97 -11.81
N ARG A 56 8.76 5.22 -11.52
CA ARG A 56 9.43 6.06 -10.53
C ARG A 56 9.16 5.64 -9.09
N LEU A 57 7.99 5.06 -8.84
CA LEU A 57 7.60 4.55 -7.53
C LEU A 57 8.20 3.17 -7.23
N ASN A 58 8.50 2.39 -8.26
CA ASN A 58 9.05 1.05 -8.11
C ASN A 58 10.49 1.11 -7.57
N PRO A 59 10.79 0.50 -6.41
CA PRO A 59 12.14 0.48 -5.88
C PRO A 59 13.02 -0.43 -6.76
N ARG A 60 14.28 -0.06 -6.92
CA ARG A 60 15.28 -0.87 -7.65
C ARG A 60 15.61 -2.19 -6.94
N SER A 61 15.40 -2.25 -5.63
CA SER A 61 15.58 -3.43 -4.81
C SER A 61 14.51 -3.49 -3.74
N MET A 62 13.94 -4.67 -3.53
CA MET A 62 13.03 -4.98 -2.43
C MET A 62 13.86 -5.52 -1.27
N ALA A 63 14.44 -4.63 -0.47
CA ALA A 63 15.34 -4.98 0.63
C ALA A 63 14.60 -5.13 1.99
N GLY A 64 13.34 -4.73 2.07
CA GLY A 64 12.53 -4.81 3.29
C GLY A 64 12.05 -6.23 3.60
N ARG A 65 11.67 -6.45 4.86
CA ARG A 65 10.87 -7.61 5.27
C ARG A 65 9.42 -7.20 5.42
N PRO A 66 8.46 -7.99 4.91
CA PRO A 66 7.05 -7.76 5.14
C PRO A 66 6.73 -7.70 6.64
N ASP A 67 6.06 -6.63 7.06
CA ASP A 67 5.60 -6.40 8.42
C ASP A 67 4.17 -5.86 8.36
N GLU A 68 3.21 -6.70 8.75
CA GLU A 68 1.78 -6.41 8.64
C GLU A 68 1.35 -5.28 9.60
N ALA A 69 1.95 -5.20 10.79
CA ALA A 69 1.62 -4.15 11.75
C ALA A 69 2.06 -2.79 11.22
N VAL A 70 3.29 -2.70 10.72
CA VAL A 70 3.81 -1.47 10.08
C VAL A 70 2.99 -1.11 8.85
N MET A 71 2.60 -2.09 8.02
CA MET A 71 1.80 -1.84 6.84
C MET A 71 0.39 -1.34 7.21
N GLY A 72 -0.23 -1.92 8.23
CA GLY A 72 -1.53 -1.49 8.76
C GLY A 72 -1.52 -0.03 9.23
N ASP A 73 -0.50 0.37 9.99
CA ASP A 73 -0.30 1.75 10.41
C ASP A 73 -0.16 2.71 9.21
N LEU A 74 0.63 2.31 8.21
CA LEU A 74 0.80 3.11 6.98
C LEU A 74 -0.50 3.28 6.19
N VAL A 75 -1.35 2.24 6.13
CA VAL A 75 -2.69 2.34 5.51
C VAL A 75 -3.53 3.38 6.23
N CYS A 76 -3.59 3.32 7.57
CA CYS A 76 -4.32 4.30 8.37
C CYS A 76 -3.82 5.73 8.12
N TYR A 77 -2.51 5.94 8.08
CA TYR A 77 -1.93 7.26 7.85
C TYR A 77 -2.17 7.76 6.42
N VAL A 78 -2.09 6.90 5.41
CA VAL A 78 -2.42 7.26 4.02
C VAL A 78 -3.89 7.70 3.92
N ASP A 79 -4.81 6.93 4.52
CA ASP A 79 -6.24 7.23 4.48
C ASP A 79 -6.55 8.54 5.23
N LEU A 80 -5.90 8.78 6.38
CA LEU A 80 -5.99 10.05 7.13
C LEU A 80 -5.54 11.24 6.29
N TRP A 81 -4.36 11.17 5.66
CA TRP A 81 -3.85 12.25 4.82
C TRP A 81 -4.74 12.53 3.61
N LEU A 82 -5.33 11.49 3.01
CA LEU A 82 -6.24 11.65 1.88
C LEU A 82 -7.55 12.34 2.26
N GLN A 83 -8.01 12.19 3.51
CA GLN A 83 -9.18 12.91 4.03
C GLN A 83 -8.92 14.40 4.23
N LEU A 84 -7.68 14.81 4.50
CA LEU A 84 -7.30 16.22 4.67
C LEU A 84 -7.25 17.00 3.34
N PHE A 85 -7.18 16.29 2.20
CA PHE A 85 -7.22 16.96 0.90
C PHE A 85 -8.66 17.28 0.50
N PRO A 86 -8.89 18.44 -0.15
CA PRO A 86 -10.22 18.78 -0.62
C PRO A 86 -10.77 17.71 -1.57
N TYR A 87 -12.08 17.55 -1.54
CA TYR A 87 -12.81 16.57 -2.35
C TYR A 87 -12.31 16.55 -3.80
N ASN A 88 -11.94 15.38 -4.26
CA ASN A 88 -11.53 15.15 -5.64
C ASN A 88 -12.68 14.42 -6.37
N LYS A 89 -13.30 15.07 -7.36
CA LYS A 89 -14.37 14.47 -8.19
C LYS A 89 -13.96 13.14 -8.84
N LYS A 90 -12.65 12.93 -9.08
CA LYS A 90 -12.09 11.69 -9.63
C LYS A 90 -11.81 10.61 -8.56
N GLY A 91 -12.16 10.85 -7.30
CA GLY A 91 -11.90 9.96 -6.18
C GLY A 91 -10.42 9.92 -5.76
N ASN A 92 -10.17 9.25 -4.64
CA ASN A 92 -8.84 9.09 -4.06
C ASN A 92 -8.22 7.70 -4.31
N CYS A 93 -8.87 6.82 -5.10
CA CYS A 93 -8.39 5.45 -5.33
C CYS A 93 -6.98 5.40 -5.94
N PHE A 94 -6.68 6.22 -6.95
CA PHE A 94 -5.35 6.27 -7.57
C PHE A 94 -4.26 6.74 -6.61
N PRO A 95 -4.35 7.93 -5.97
CA PRO A 95 -3.32 8.35 -5.03
C PRO A 95 -3.19 7.40 -3.82
N ARG A 96 -4.28 6.79 -3.35
CA ARG A 96 -4.27 5.78 -2.30
C ARG A 96 -3.47 4.55 -2.71
N SER A 97 -3.87 3.91 -3.80
CA SER A 97 -3.23 2.68 -4.28
C SER A 97 -1.77 2.89 -4.65
N LEU A 98 -1.40 4.04 -5.23
CA LEU A 98 -0.01 4.37 -5.55
C LEU A 98 0.84 4.62 -4.29
N ALA A 99 0.28 5.26 -3.26
CA ALA A 99 0.97 5.46 -1.99
C ALA A 99 1.21 4.11 -1.28
N LEU A 100 0.17 3.27 -1.20
CA LEU A 100 0.29 1.93 -0.64
C LEU A 100 1.26 1.05 -1.45
N TYR A 101 1.25 1.13 -2.78
CA TYR A 101 2.23 0.47 -3.65
C TYR A 101 3.65 0.89 -3.30
N TRP A 102 3.90 2.19 -3.14
CA TRP A 102 5.22 2.72 -2.81
C TRP A 102 5.75 2.20 -1.46
N PHE A 103 4.90 2.15 -0.43
CA PHE A 103 5.26 1.65 0.89
C PHE A 103 5.41 0.12 0.89
N ALA A 104 4.43 -0.61 0.36
CA ALA A 104 4.43 -2.06 0.33
C ALA A 104 5.67 -2.63 -0.38
N ARG A 105 6.01 -2.09 -1.56
CA ARG A 105 7.21 -2.53 -2.30
C ARG A 105 8.50 -2.30 -1.52
N ARG A 106 8.60 -1.23 -0.72
CA ARG A 106 9.75 -0.96 0.14
C ARG A 106 9.80 -1.84 1.38
N LEU A 107 8.67 -2.28 1.87
CA LEU A 107 8.56 -3.28 2.94
C LEU A 107 8.74 -4.72 2.41
N GLY A 108 9.03 -4.91 1.12
CA GLY A 108 9.28 -6.23 0.56
C GLY A 108 8.03 -7.01 0.12
N TYR A 109 6.85 -6.39 0.12
CA TYR A 109 5.65 -7.03 -0.41
C TYR A 109 5.66 -7.04 -1.95
N PRO A 110 5.53 -8.20 -2.63
CA PRO A 110 5.47 -8.29 -4.09
C PRO A 110 4.08 -7.95 -4.63
N VAL A 111 3.56 -6.78 -4.23
CA VAL A 111 2.23 -6.34 -4.65
C VAL A 111 2.18 -5.96 -6.13
N LEU A 112 1.02 -6.21 -6.75
CA LEU A 112 0.66 -5.75 -8.08
C LEU A 112 -0.32 -4.58 -7.99
N PHE A 113 -0.06 -3.54 -8.76
CA PHE A 113 -0.99 -2.44 -8.97
C PHE A 113 -1.91 -2.76 -10.15
N HIS A 114 -3.20 -2.54 -9.96
CA HIS A 114 -4.20 -2.67 -11.02
C HIS A 114 -4.97 -1.38 -11.18
N CYS A 115 -5.35 -1.08 -12.41
CA CYS A 115 -6.46 -0.18 -12.66
C CYS A 115 -7.44 -0.83 -13.63
N GLY A 116 -8.71 -0.54 -13.44
CA GLY A 116 -9.79 -1.07 -14.23
C GLY A 116 -10.90 -0.07 -14.44
N VAL A 117 -11.79 -0.41 -15.36
CA VAL A 117 -12.95 0.40 -15.70
C VAL A 117 -14.21 -0.44 -15.58
N ARG A 118 -15.29 0.23 -15.22
CA ARG A 118 -16.64 -0.31 -15.20
C ARG A 118 -17.56 0.61 -15.98
N LYS A 119 -18.34 0.05 -16.89
CA LYS A 119 -19.38 0.81 -17.59
C LYS A 119 -20.61 0.90 -16.69
N GLU A 120 -21.00 2.11 -16.36
CA GLU A 120 -22.32 2.41 -15.80
C GLU A 120 -23.23 2.95 -16.91
N VAL A 121 -24.54 3.05 -16.62
CA VAL A 121 -25.57 3.36 -17.63
C VAL A 121 -25.22 4.60 -18.48
N SER A 122 -24.60 5.63 -17.89
CA SER A 122 -24.26 6.89 -18.55
C SER A 122 -22.78 7.28 -18.44
N ASN A 123 -22.00 6.61 -17.61
CA ASN A 123 -20.61 7.00 -17.33
C ASN A 123 -19.66 5.80 -17.30
N LEU A 124 -18.38 6.08 -17.53
CA LEU A 124 -17.31 5.14 -17.31
C LEU A 124 -16.70 5.43 -15.94
N ASP A 125 -16.82 4.46 -15.03
CA ASP A 125 -16.21 4.55 -13.71
C ASP A 125 -14.86 3.83 -13.70
N GLY A 126 -13.86 4.41 -13.04
CA GLY A 126 -12.50 3.89 -12.96
C GLY A 126 -12.08 3.65 -11.53
N HIS A 127 -11.42 2.51 -11.27
CA HIS A 127 -10.89 2.16 -9.97
C HIS A 127 -9.43 1.72 -10.04
N ALA A 128 -8.66 1.94 -8.97
CA ALA A 128 -7.30 1.46 -8.81
C ALA A 128 -7.17 0.74 -7.47
N TRP A 129 -6.50 -0.41 -7.47
CA TRP A 129 -6.30 -1.23 -6.27
C TRP A 129 -4.99 -2.01 -6.34
N LEU A 130 -4.64 -2.65 -5.23
CA LEU A 130 -3.49 -3.54 -5.12
C LEU A 130 -3.93 -4.98 -4.92
N THR A 131 -3.11 -5.93 -5.39
CA THR A 131 -3.24 -7.34 -5.03
C THR A 131 -1.90 -7.88 -4.56
N LEU A 132 -1.96 -8.83 -3.62
CA LEU A 132 -0.87 -9.68 -3.17
C LEU A 132 -1.35 -11.12 -3.34
N ASP A 133 -0.59 -11.96 -4.03
CA ASP A 133 -0.97 -13.35 -4.32
C ASP A 133 -2.39 -13.52 -4.87
N ARG A 134 -2.80 -12.60 -5.75
CA ARG A 134 -4.14 -12.52 -6.37
C ARG A 134 -5.28 -12.15 -5.42
N GLN A 135 -4.99 -11.88 -4.17
CA GLN A 135 -5.97 -11.38 -3.20
C GLN A 135 -5.89 -9.85 -3.10
N PRO A 136 -7.00 -9.17 -2.83
CA PRO A 136 -6.96 -7.72 -2.62
C PRO A 136 -6.07 -7.38 -1.42
N PHE A 137 -5.19 -6.40 -1.60
CA PHE A 137 -4.25 -5.97 -0.57
C PHE A 137 -4.71 -4.64 0.03
N HIS A 138 -5.14 -4.66 1.29
CA HIS A 138 -5.68 -3.51 2.03
C HIS A 138 -6.79 -2.76 1.27
N GLU A 139 -7.63 -3.49 0.56
CA GLU A 139 -8.79 -2.95 -0.15
C GLU A 139 -10.08 -3.28 0.62
N ALA A 140 -10.94 -2.27 0.83
CA ALA A 140 -12.18 -2.49 1.55
C ALA A 140 -13.25 -3.14 0.66
N GLY A 141 -13.83 -4.23 1.12
CA GLY A 141 -14.93 -4.91 0.44
C GLY A 141 -14.55 -5.62 -0.85
N GLN A 142 -15.55 -5.97 -1.66
CA GLN A 142 -15.39 -6.74 -2.90
C GLN A 142 -15.75 -5.94 -4.16
N HIS A 143 -15.94 -4.63 -4.07
CA HIS A 143 -16.38 -3.80 -5.19
C HIS A 143 -15.38 -3.76 -6.35
N TRP A 144 -14.09 -3.98 -6.11
CA TRP A 144 -13.03 -4.09 -7.12
C TRP A 144 -13.30 -5.20 -8.16
N GLN A 145 -14.01 -6.27 -7.79
CA GLN A 145 -14.37 -7.38 -8.69
C GLN A 145 -15.28 -6.96 -9.85
N ARG A 146 -15.98 -5.84 -9.71
CA ARG A 146 -16.89 -5.29 -10.74
C ARG A 146 -16.16 -4.53 -11.84
N PHE A 147 -14.85 -4.32 -11.69
CA PHE A 147 -14.04 -3.58 -12.65
C PHE A 147 -13.29 -4.53 -13.57
N THR A 148 -13.34 -4.26 -14.88
CA THR A 148 -12.50 -4.96 -15.85
C THR A 148 -11.10 -4.37 -15.80
N VAL A 149 -10.10 -5.19 -15.47
CA VAL A 149 -8.71 -4.76 -15.42
C VAL A 149 -8.24 -4.33 -16.82
N THR A 150 -7.82 -3.10 -16.93
CA THR A 150 -7.28 -2.52 -18.18
C THR A 150 -5.76 -2.42 -18.16
N PHE A 151 -5.18 -2.34 -16.96
CA PHE A 151 -3.74 -2.18 -16.80
C PHE A 151 -3.27 -2.81 -15.49
N SER A 152 -2.10 -3.48 -15.49
CA SER A 152 -1.44 -4.05 -14.33
C SER A 152 0.05 -3.76 -14.35
N TYR A 153 0.64 -3.55 -13.17
CA TYR A 153 2.07 -3.25 -13.01
C TYR A 153 2.64 -3.87 -11.73
N PRO A 154 3.85 -4.45 -11.74
CA PRO A 154 4.72 -4.68 -12.90
C PRO A 154 4.21 -5.81 -13.80
N GLN A 155 4.52 -5.74 -15.09
CA GLN A 155 3.96 -6.65 -16.10
C GLN A 155 4.55 -8.08 -16.03
N ASP A 156 5.79 -8.21 -15.63
CA ASP A 156 6.49 -9.49 -15.44
C ASP A 156 5.79 -10.37 -14.38
N LEU A 157 5.43 -9.79 -13.23
CA LEU A 157 4.67 -10.49 -12.19
C LEU A 157 3.22 -10.78 -12.62
N ALA A 158 2.61 -9.90 -13.42
CA ALA A 158 1.28 -10.10 -13.95
C ALA A 158 1.22 -11.25 -14.99
N ALA A 159 2.28 -11.43 -15.79
CA ALA A 159 2.38 -12.49 -16.79
C ALA A 159 2.59 -13.88 -16.17
N GLY A 160 3.39 -14.02 -15.12
CA GLY A 160 3.58 -15.27 -14.39
C GLY A 160 2.27 -15.85 -13.85
N GLY A 161 1.36 -14.99 -13.39
CA GLY A 161 0.03 -15.41 -12.92
C GLY A 161 -0.90 -15.95 -14.01
N LYS A 162 -0.70 -15.59 -15.30
CA LYS A 162 -1.49 -16.14 -16.42
C LYS A 162 -1.02 -17.53 -16.84
N GLN A 163 0.29 -17.79 -16.79
CA GLN A 163 0.85 -19.11 -17.14
C GLN A 163 0.44 -20.18 -16.14
N ASP A 164 0.47 -19.90 -14.85
CA ASP A 164 0.05 -20.83 -13.79
C ASP A 164 -1.45 -21.16 -13.87
N ALA A 165 -2.29 -20.20 -14.24
CA ALA A 165 -3.73 -20.41 -14.41
C ALA A 165 -4.04 -21.27 -15.64
N ALA A 166 -3.29 -21.10 -16.74
CA ALA A 166 -3.42 -21.92 -17.95
C ALA A 166 -2.95 -23.39 -17.69
N SER A 167 -1.82 -23.57 -17.01
CA SER A 167 -1.30 -24.88 -16.63
C SER A 167 -2.24 -25.64 -15.70
N ARG A 168 -2.88 -24.97 -14.72
CA ARG A 168 -3.87 -25.60 -13.83
C ARG A 168 -5.14 -26.01 -14.58
N ARG A 169 -5.63 -25.20 -15.53
CA ARG A 169 -6.80 -25.56 -16.36
C ARG A 169 -6.51 -26.78 -17.26
N GLN A 170 -5.30 -26.89 -17.78
CA GLN A 170 -4.89 -28.03 -18.62
C GLN A 170 -4.78 -29.33 -17.80
N LYS A 171 -4.20 -29.24 -16.59
CA LYS A 171 -4.08 -30.37 -15.66
C LYS A 171 -5.45 -30.93 -15.19
N ASN A 172 -6.41 -30.05 -14.94
CA ASN A 172 -7.78 -30.45 -14.57
C ASN A 172 -8.56 -31.10 -15.75
N ARG A 173 -8.27 -30.69 -16.99
CA ARG A 173 -8.88 -31.34 -18.17
C ARG A 173 -8.34 -32.77 -18.40
N THR A 174 -7.07 -33.00 -18.13
CA THR A 174 -6.42 -34.33 -18.33
C THR A 174 -6.80 -35.31 -17.21
N SER A 175 -7.23 -34.86 -16.05
CA SER A 175 -7.66 -35.71 -14.94
C SER A 175 -9.15 -36.11 -14.99
N MET A 176 -9.92 -35.65 -15.96
CA MET A 176 -11.35 -35.92 -16.14
C MET A 176 -11.61 -36.78 -17.42
N SER A 177 -10.55 -37.26 -18.11
CA SER A 177 -10.57 -38.24 -19.18
C SER A 177 -10.02 -39.56 -18.70
#